data_5b011e7a9851533b718455d2e4532722
#
_entry.id   5b011e7a9851533b718455d2e4532722
#
_cell.length_a   1.000
_cell.length_b   1.000
_cell.length_c   1.000
_cell.angle_alpha   90.00
_cell.angle_beta   90.00
_cell.angle_gamma   90.00
#
_symmetry.space_group_name_H-M   'P 1'
#
loop_
_entity.id
_entity.type
_entity.pdbx_description
1 polymer ?
#
loop_
_entity_poly.entity_id
_entity_poly.type
_entity_poly.pdbx_seq_one_letter_code
_entity_poly.pdbx_strand_id
1 'polypeptide(L)'
;ENLLPFKVYPLNFVSNEHQLVNIYNAVDIFVTPSLEENLPNTIMEAMACGIPCVGFNVGGIPEMIDHLHNGYVAQYKSSEDFANGIYWTLTEPDYPSLSEQACRKAISHYSENVVAKKYIDLYNKVTGRNA
;
A
#
# COMPACT_ATOMS: atom_id res chain seq x y z
N GLU A 1 -2.53 -28.43 -10.20
CA GLU A 1 -3.77 -28.61 -9.39
C GLU A 1 -3.99 -27.30 -8.62
N ASN A 2 -5.13 -26.67 -8.88
CA ASN A 2 -5.54 -25.46 -8.15
C ASN A 2 -5.96 -25.90 -6.73
N LEU A 3 -5.08 -25.69 -5.74
CA LEU A 3 -5.37 -25.97 -4.33
C LEU A 3 -6.39 -25.00 -3.72
N LEU A 4 -6.73 -23.92 -4.45
CA LEU A 4 -7.64 -22.89 -3.96
C LEU A 4 -9.00 -22.98 -4.67
N PRO A 5 -10.11 -22.66 -3.99
CA PRO A 5 -11.46 -22.73 -4.52
C PRO A 5 -11.80 -21.61 -5.52
N PHE A 6 -10.84 -20.79 -5.87
CA PHE A 6 -10.98 -19.66 -6.79
C PHE A 6 -9.86 -19.66 -7.84
N LYS A 7 -10.09 -18.93 -8.93
CA LYS A 7 -9.13 -18.84 -10.04
C LYS A 7 -7.94 -17.97 -9.64
N VAL A 8 -6.74 -18.50 -9.85
CA VAL A 8 -5.47 -17.82 -9.60
C VAL A 8 -4.79 -17.52 -10.93
N TYR A 9 -4.31 -16.30 -11.09
CA TYR A 9 -3.51 -15.86 -12.24
C TYR A 9 -2.08 -15.56 -11.77
N PRO A 10 -1.14 -16.50 -11.91
CA PRO A 10 0.23 -16.26 -11.54
C PRO A 10 0.83 -15.23 -12.50
N LEU A 11 1.24 -14.10 -11.98
CA LEU A 11 1.99 -13.08 -12.70
C LEU A 11 3.46 -13.25 -12.32
N ASN A 12 4.31 -13.46 -13.32
CA ASN A 12 5.76 -13.43 -13.12
C ASN A 12 6.21 -11.98 -12.86
N PHE A 13 7.53 -11.80 -12.67
CA PHE A 13 8.09 -10.46 -12.49
C PHE A 13 7.67 -9.52 -13.62
N VAL A 14 7.04 -8.41 -13.27
CA VAL A 14 6.58 -7.37 -14.18
C VAL A 14 7.49 -6.16 -14.02
N SER A 15 8.31 -5.88 -15.04
CA SER A 15 9.24 -4.74 -15.07
C SER A 15 8.70 -3.52 -15.82
N ASN A 16 7.64 -3.69 -16.61
CA ASN A 16 7.03 -2.62 -17.39
C ASN A 16 6.03 -1.83 -16.53
N GLU A 17 6.28 -0.54 -16.34
CA GLU A 17 5.45 0.33 -15.50
C GLU A 17 3.99 0.41 -15.97
N HIS A 18 3.75 0.48 -17.29
CA HIS A 18 2.38 0.52 -17.83
C HIS A 18 1.62 -0.78 -17.56
N GLN A 19 2.30 -1.92 -17.65
CA GLN A 19 1.69 -3.20 -17.31
C GLN A 19 1.38 -3.27 -15.81
N LEU A 20 2.28 -2.77 -14.97
CA LEU A 20 2.10 -2.75 -13.52
C LEU A 20 0.90 -1.88 -13.13
N VAL A 21 0.78 -0.69 -13.70
CA VAL A 21 -0.39 0.19 -13.50
C VAL A 21 -1.68 -0.49 -13.95
N ASN A 22 -1.67 -1.18 -15.10
CA ASN A 22 -2.85 -1.92 -15.56
C ASN A 22 -3.24 -3.06 -14.61
N ILE A 23 -2.27 -3.74 -14.01
CA ILE A 23 -2.53 -4.78 -13.01
C ILE A 23 -3.18 -4.17 -11.76
N TYR A 24 -2.63 -3.09 -11.22
CA TYR A 24 -3.24 -2.42 -10.08
C TYR A 24 -4.65 -1.90 -10.39
N ASN A 25 -4.86 -1.32 -11.57
CA ASN A 25 -6.19 -0.84 -11.97
C ASN A 25 -7.23 -1.96 -12.23
N ALA A 26 -6.79 -3.20 -12.35
CA ALA A 26 -7.65 -4.36 -12.57
C ALA A 26 -8.12 -5.05 -11.28
N VAL A 27 -7.66 -4.58 -10.12
CA VAL A 27 -7.97 -5.19 -8.82
C VAL A 27 -8.70 -4.21 -7.91
N ASP A 28 -9.44 -4.76 -6.95
CA ASP A 28 -10.19 -3.97 -5.96
C ASP A 28 -9.42 -3.78 -4.66
N ILE A 29 -8.42 -4.62 -4.40
CA ILE A 29 -7.65 -4.63 -3.17
C ILE A 29 -6.25 -5.18 -3.43
N PHE A 30 -5.26 -4.63 -2.75
CA PHE A 30 -3.90 -5.19 -2.69
C PHE A 30 -3.65 -5.77 -1.29
N VAL A 31 -3.13 -6.99 -1.23
CA VAL A 31 -2.83 -7.65 0.04
C VAL A 31 -1.36 -8.07 0.12
N THR A 32 -0.76 -7.84 1.26
CA THR A 32 0.62 -8.27 1.52
C THR A 32 0.72 -8.95 2.89
N PRO A 33 0.81 -10.29 2.93
CA PRO A 33 0.95 -11.06 4.17
C PRO A 33 2.40 -11.15 4.64
N SER A 34 3.22 -10.18 4.33
CA SER A 34 4.63 -10.13 4.72
C SER A 34 4.79 -10.10 6.23
N LEU A 35 5.71 -10.91 6.75
CA LEU A 35 6.05 -10.97 8.16
C LEU A 35 7.24 -10.08 8.53
N GLU A 36 7.99 -9.62 7.53
CA GLU A 36 9.10 -8.68 7.67
C GLU A 36 9.04 -7.69 6.50
N GLU A 37 9.00 -6.42 6.83
CA GLU A 37 8.96 -5.34 5.85
C GLU A 37 9.67 -4.10 6.39
N ASN A 38 10.19 -3.28 5.47
CA ASN A 38 10.61 -1.93 5.79
C ASN A 38 9.52 -0.94 5.35
N LEU A 39 9.62 -0.43 4.14
CA LEU A 39 8.62 0.46 3.53
C LEU A 39 8.32 -0.07 2.11
N PRO A 40 7.35 -0.99 1.97
CA PRO A 40 7.17 -1.73 0.72
C PRO A 40 6.67 -0.83 -0.42
N ASN A 41 7.44 -0.78 -1.51
CA ASN A 41 7.08 -0.01 -2.70
C ASN A 41 5.77 -0.48 -3.33
N THR A 42 5.45 -1.76 -3.23
CA THR A 42 4.23 -2.35 -3.78
C THR A 42 2.96 -1.77 -3.13
N ILE A 43 2.98 -1.49 -1.83
CA ILE A 43 1.88 -0.78 -1.16
C ILE A 43 1.77 0.65 -1.69
N MET A 44 2.88 1.35 -1.81
CA MET A 44 2.91 2.72 -2.32
C MET A 44 2.37 2.80 -3.76
N GLU A 45 2.78 1.88 -4.62
CA GLU A 45 2.33 1.80 -6.01
C GLU A 45 0.82 1.50 -6.10
N ALA A 46 0.32 0.52 -5.33
CA ALA A 46 -1.09 0.20 -5.27
C ALA A 46 -1.91 1.41 -4.77
N MET A 47 -1.50 2.04 -3.68
CA MET A 47 -2.17 3.23 -3.14
C MET A 47 -2.15 4.40 -4.12
N ALA A 48 -1.06 4.61 -4.87
CA ALA A 48 -0.99 5.64 -5.91
C ALA A 48 -2.01 5.41 -7.03
N CYS A 49 -2.34 4.15 -7.31
CA CYS A 49 -3.43 3.77 -8.23
C CYS A 49 -4.82 3.81 -7.57
N GLY A 50 -4.95 4.25 -6.33
CA GLY A 50 -6.22 4.31 -5.60
C GLY A 50 -6.69 2.95 -5.10
N ILE A 51 -5.79 1.98 -4.92
CA ILE A 51 -6.15 0.65 -4.44
C ILE A 51 -5.90 0.56 -2.93
N PRO A 52 -6.96 0.34 -2.13
CA PRO A 52 -6.81 0.10 -0.71
C PRO A 52 -5.98 -1.15 -0.43
N CYS A 53 -5.15 -1.08 0.61
CA CYS A 53 -4.21 -2.15 0.92
C CYS A 53 -4.53 -2.81 2.27
N VAL A 54 -4.25 -4.12 2.37
CA VAL A 54 -4.30 -4.87 3.64
C VAL A 54 -2.91 -5.45 3.90
N GLY A 55 -2.38 -5.19 5.08
CA GLY A 55 -1.09 -5.69 5.52
C GLY A 55 -1.05 -5.96 7.02
N PHE A 56 -0.04 -6.70 7.48
CA PHE A 56 0.18 -6.88 8.91
C PHE A 56 0.79 -5.63 9.55
N ASN A 57 0.57 -5.48 10.85
CA ASN A 57 1.22 -4.46 11.67
C ASN A 57 2.70 -4.82 11.89
N VAL A 58 3.52 -4.57 10.87
CA VAL A 58 4.97 -4.86 10.86
C VAL A 58 5.72 -3.84 10.00
N GLY A 59 6.93 -3.49 10.44
CA GLY A 59 7.79 -2.54 9.72
C GLY A 59 7.12 -1.20 9.46
N GLY A 60 7.23 -0.69 8.24
CA GLY A 60 6.62 0.56 7.81
C GLY A 60 5.17 0.46 7.32
N ILE A 61 4.56 -0.74 7.30
CA ILE A 61 3.18 -0.91 6.84
C ILE A 61 2.20 -0.01 7.60
N PRO A 62 2.19 0.06 8.95
CA PRO A 62 1.28 0.93 9.68
C PRO A 62 1.56 2.43 9.50
N GLU A 63 2.71 2.81 8.97
CA GLU A 63 2.99 4.19 8.58
C GLU A 63 2.33 4.54 7.23
N MET A 64 2.27 3.56 6.32
CA MET A 64 1.70 3.73 4.98
C MET A 64 0.19 3.62 4.98
N ILE A 65 -0.35 2.62 5.68
CA ILE A 65 -1.78 2.35 5.74
C ILE A 65 -2.37 2.97 7.00
N ASP A 66 -3.24 3.94 6.83
CA ASP A 66 -4.07 4.49 7.91
C ASP A 66 -5.27 3.57 8.12
N HIS A 67 -5.23 2.78 9.20
CA HIS A 67 -6.20 1.73 9.48
C HIS A 67 -7.64 2.24 9.45
N LEU A 68 -8.50 1.59 8.67
CA LEU A 68 -9.91 1.92 8.43
C LEU A 68 -10.16 3.23 7.66
N HIS A 69 -9.12 3.92 7.17
CA HIS A 69 -9.24 5.15 6.38
C HIS A 69 -8.85 4.96 4.91
N ASN A 70 -7.76 4.24 4.66
CA ASN A 70 -7.28 3.97 3.31
C ASN A 70 -6.91 2.51 3.07
N GLY A 71 -7.18 1.65 4.05
CA GLY A 71 -6.90 0.23 4.03
C GLY A 71 -7.02 -0.37 5.42
N TYR A 72 -6.44 -1.53 5.62
CA TYR A 72 -6.55 -2.27 6.87
C TYR A 72 -5.18 -2.76 7.33
N VAL A 73 -4.84 -2.48 8.57
CA VAL A 73 -3.64 -3.00 9.24
C VAL A 73 -4.07 -4.11 10.20
N ALA A 74 -3.78 -5.36 9.81
CA ALA A 74 -4.13 -6.54 10.59
C ALA A 74 -3.10 -6.79 11.70
N GLN A 75 -3.55 -7.41 12.77
CA GLN A 75 -2.70 -7.85 13.86
C GLN A 75 -1.59 -8.78 13.34
N TYR A 76 -0.37 -8.54 13.76
CA TYR A 76 0.80 -9.30 13.32
C TYR A 76 0.60 -10.81 13.52
N LYS A 77 0.82 -11.57 12.45
CA LYS A 77 0.66 -13.03 12.39
C LYS A 77 -0.77 -13.56 12.62
N SER A 78 -1.78 -12.72 12.70
CA SER A 78 -3.17 -13.16 12.79
C SER A 78 -3.78 -13.32 11.40
N SER A 79 -3.87 -14.56 10.92
CA SER A 79 -4.55 -14.87 9.65
C SER A 79 -6.05 -14.57 9.71
N GLU A 80 -6.66 -14.70 10.89
CA GLU A 80 -8.07 -14.37 11.12
C GLU A 80 -8.32 -12.88 10.95
N ASP A 81 -7.52 -12.02 11.61
CA ASP A 81 -7.66 -10.58 11.49
C ASP A 81 -7.30 -10.09 10.09
N PHE A 82 -6.34 -10.74 9.42
CA PHE A 82 -6.01 -10.45 8.03
C PHE A 82 -7.19 -10.75 7.09
N ALA A 83 -7.87 -11.89 7.27
CA ALA A 83 -9.07 -12.24 6.52
C ALA A 83 -10.22 -11.25 6.80
N ASN A 84 -10.40 -10.84 8.06
CA ASN A 84 -11.37 -9.82 8.43
C ASN A 84 -11.07 -8.48 7.74
N GLY A 85 -9.80 -8.10 7.64
CA GLY A 85 -9.36 -6.91 6.93
C GLY A 85 -9.67 -6.95 5.43
N ILE A 86 -9.44 -8.09 4.78
CA ILE A 86 -9.81 -8.29 3.37
C ILE A 86 -11.32 -8.14 3.20
N TYR A 87 -12.10 -8.84 4.03
CA TYR A 87 -13.55 -8.78 3.96
C TYR A 87 -14.08 -7.36 4.19
N TRP A 88 -13.58 -6.70 5.24
CA TRP A 88 -13.97 -5.31 5.54
C TRP A 88 -13.68 -4.39 4.36
N THR A 89 -12.49 -4.42 3.79
CA THR A 89 -12.09 -3.54 2.68
C THR A 89 -12.97 -3.75 1.44
N LEU A 90 -13.33 -5.01 1.13
CA LEU A 90 -14.16 -5.33 -0.04
C LEU A 90 -15.66 -5.03 0.16
N THR A 91 -16.12 -4.96 1.41
CA THR A 91 -17.54 -4.75 1.74
C THR A 91 -17.83 -3.36 2.30
N GLU A 92 -16.81 -2.50 2.44
CA GLU A 92 -17.00 -1.13 2.93
C GLU A 92 -17.92 -0.35 1.98
N PRO A 93 -19.06 0.18 2.47
CA PRO A 93 -20.02 0.90 1.63
C PRO A 93 -19.41 2.13 0.96
N ASP A 94 -18.42 2.77 1.59
CA ASP A 94 -17.73 3.94 1.07
C ASP A 94 -16.35 3.60 0.50
N TYR A 95 -16.29 2.53 -0.29
CA TYR A 95 -15.07 2.16 -1.01
C TYR A 95 -14.46 3.31 -1.83
N PRO A 96 -15.24 4.18 -2.51
CA PRO A 96 -14.69 5.35 -3.21
C PRO A 96 -13.86 6.26 -2.29
N SER A 97 -14.30 6.45 -1.04
CA SER A 97 -13.52 7.23 -0.05
C SER A 97 -12.23 6.52 0.33
N LEU A 98 -12.24 5.20 0.54
CA LEU A 98 -11.01 4.43 0.79
C LEU A 98 -10.00 4.62 -0.36
N SER A 99 -10.46 4.48 -1.59
CA SER A 99 -9.66 4.63 -2.81
C SER A 99 -9.05 6.03 -2.92
N GLU A 100 -9.87 7.06 -2.71
CA GLU A 100 -9.40 8.45 -2.74
C GLU A 100 -8.35 8.73 -1.64
N GLN A 101 -8.59 8.27 -0.43
CA GLN A 101 -7.66 8.45 0.69
C GLN A 101 -6.34 7.71 0.48
N ALA A 102 -6.38 6.50 -0.11
CA ALA A 102 -5.17 5.76 -0.48
C ALA A 102 -4.32 6.55 -1.48
N CYS A 103 -4.92 7.01 -2.57
CA CYS A 103 -4.25 7.79 -3.59
C CYS A 103 -3.69 9.11 -3.03
N ARG A 104 -4.48 9.82 -2.24
CA ARG A 104 -4.08 11.09 -1.61
C ARG A 104 -2.88 10.91 -0.68
N LYS A 105 -2.88 9.85 0.14
CA LYS A 105 -1.75 9.54 1.03
C LYS A 105 -0.48 9.25 0.24
N ALA A 106 -0.55 8.41 -0.79
CA ALA A 106 0.60 8.08 -1.63
C ALA A 106 1.22 9.32 -2.27
N ILE A 107 0.41 10.19 -2.87
CA ILE A 107 0.89 11.40 -3.53
C ILE A 107 1.49 12.40 -2.53
N SER A 108 0.82 12.63 -1.41
CA SER A 108 1.23 13.66 -0.43
C SER A 108 2.44 13.28 0.41
N HIS A 109 2.75 11.99 0.56
CA HIS A 109 3.83 11.51 1.42
C HIS A 109 5.01 10.89 0.67
N TYR A 110 4.75 10.27 -0.49
CA TYR A 110 5.70 9.39 -1.16
C TYR A 110 6.01 9.78 -2.61
N SER A 111 5.40 10.85 -3.16
CA SER A 111 5.79 11.34 -4.49
C SER A 111 7.26 11.79 -4.50
N GLU A 112 7.93 11.64 -5.63
CA GLU A 112 9.35 11.99 -5.79
C GLU A 112 9.68 13.40 -5.29
N ASN A 113 8.84 14.37 -5.62
CA ASN A 113 9.03 15.75 -5.19
C ASN A 113 8.96 15.91 -3.67
N VAL A 114 8.04 15.23 -3.01
CA VAL A 114 7.88 15.26 -1.54
C VAL A 114 9.09 14.60 -0.87
N VAL A 115 9.50 13.44 -1.35
CA VAL A 115 10.65 12.70 -0.82
C VAL A 115 11.93 13.49 -1.04
N ALA A 116 12.17 14.01 -2.24
CA ALA A 116 13.33 14.84 -2.53
C ALA A 116 13.41 16.06 -1.61
N LYS A 117 12.28 16.74 -1.37
CA LYS A 117 12.23 17.88 -0.46
C LYS A 117 12.61 17.49 0.96
N LYS A 118 12.09 16.38 1.49
CA LYS A 118 12.45 15.86 2.83
C LYS A 118 13.96 15.62 2.96
N TYR A 119 14.59 15.05 1.93
CA TYR A 119 16.04 14.86 1.92
C TYR A 119 16.81 16.17 1.89
N ILE A 120 16.40 17.13 1.05
CA ILE A 120 17.03 18.45 0.98
C ILE A 120 16.93 19.15 2.35
N ASP A 121 15.77 19.16 2.96
CA ASP A 121 15.54 19.78 4.28
C ASP A 121 16.41 19.11 5.36
N LEU A 122 16.55 17.79 5.34
CA LEU A 122 17.41 17.05 6.24
C LEU A 122 18.89 17.43 6.04
N TYR A 123 19.37 17.45 4.80
CA TYR A 123 20.76 17.85 4.49
C TYR A 123 21.04 19.28 4.93
N ASN A 124 20.14 20.22 4.67
CA ASN A 124 20.29 21.60 5.13
C ASN A 124 20.37 21.71 6.66
N LYS A 125 19.53 20.96 7.36
CA LYS A 125 19.54 20.91 8.82
C LYS A 125 20.86 20.37 9.38
N VAL A 126 21.38 19.28 8.79
CA VAL A 126 22.63 18.63 9.24
C VAL A 126 23.86 19.48 8.89
N THR A 127 23.86 20.15 7.76
CA THR A 127 25.00 20.97 7.29
C THR A 127 24.98 22.41 7.78
N GLY A 128 23.93 22.81 8.54
CA GLY A 128 23.76 24.18 9.00
C GLY A 128 23.49 25.20 7.90
N ARG A 129 23.16 24.74 6.69
CA ARG A 129 22.75 25.58 5.56
C ARG A 129 21.26 25.83 5.68
N ASN A 130 20.90 26.94 6.33
CA ASN A 130 19.54 27.48 6.20
C ASN A 130 19.40 28.04 4.80
N ALA A 131 18.58 27.37 4.00
CA ALA A 131 18.16 27.92 2.71
C ALA A 131 17.12 29.00 2.93
#